data_485d2c50f63835dc624b7054ba5aaa3b
#
_entry.id   485d2c50f63835dc624b7054ba5aaa3b
#
_cell.length_a   1.000
_cell.length_b   1.000
_cell.length_c   1.000
_cell.angle_alpha   90.00
_cell.angle_beta   90.00
_cell.angle_gamma   90.00
#
_symmetry.space_group_name_H-M   'P 1'
#
loop_
_entity.id
_entity.type
_entity.pdbx_description
1 polymer ?
#
loop_
_entity_poly.entity_id
_entity_poly.type
_entity_poly.pdbx_seq_one_letter_code
_entity_poly.pdbx_strand_id
1 'polypeptide(L)'
;TCSHGHGLAPNTDEFWGKIAQLQEQGVIVIVDDIFMGGGKTGTFVGWKNLPVTPDIFTMGKAITGGYYPLSITLYGPKVDEVLPEDFNWEHGFTYNYSLPGILACKRYLDILQDERPLDEHRKIVTRARTIFVEAGYKIKGEFGTIFDLERGDESKFFIIPISADNEYFSVLKDQIK
;
A
#
# COMPACT_ATOMS: atom_id res chain seq x y z
N THR A 1 -5.64 2.10 7.14
CA THR A 1 -5.63 0.97 6.21
C THR A 1 -7.05 0.45 6.03
N CYS A 2 -7.33 -0.26 4.95
CA CYS A 2 -8.58 -1.00 4.77
C CYS A 2 -8.30 -2.50 4.89
N SER A 3 -9.29 -3.27 5.28
CA SER A 3 -9.17 -4.72 5.36
C SER A 3 -9.37 -5.33 3.98
N HIS A 4 -8.35 -6.02 3.47
CA HIS A 4 -8.47 -6.76 2.21
C HIS A 4 -9.40 -7.98 2.32
N GLY A 5 -9.43 -8.64 3.49
CA GLY A 5 -10.23 -9.84 3.71
C GLY A 5 -11.74 -9.60 3.84
N HIS A 6 -12.15 -8.34 3.99
CA HIS A 6 -13.55 -7.92 4.15
C HIS A 6 -13.98 -6.88 3.12
N GLY A 7 -13.34 -6.86 1.95
CA GLY A 7 -13.48 -5.81 0.95
C GLY A 7 -12.61 -4.59 1.28
N LEU A 8 -12.70 -3.56 0.44
CA LEU A 8 -11.95 -2.32 0.63
C LEU A 8 -12.72 -1.33 1.54
N ALA A 9 -13.17 -1.79 2.71
CA ALA A 9 -13.86 -0.94 3.66
C ALA A 9 -12.84 -0.18 4.52
N PRO A 10 -12.78 1.16 4.44
CA PRO A 10 -11.96 1.95 5.35
C PRO A 10 -12.53 1.91 6.76
N ASN A 11 -11.65 1.95 7.77
CA ASN A 11 -12.08 2.14 9.14
C ASN A 11 -12.65 3.55 9.34
N THR A 12 -13.57 3.69 10.29
CA THR A 12 -14.24 4.95 10.59
C THR A 12 -13.32 5.95 11.32
N ASP A 13 -13.66 7.21 11.27
CA ASP A 13 -12.95 8.26 12.04
C ASP A 13 -13.02 7.98 13.56
N GLU A 14 -14.14 7.42 14.04
CA GLU A 14 -14.29 7.01 15.44
C GLU A 14 -13.28 5.92 15.82
N PHE A 15 -13.07 4.92 14.96
CA PHE A 15 -12.07 3.89 15.17
C PHE A 15 -10.68 4.51 15.31
N TRP A 16 -10.30 5.39 14.37
CA TRP A 16 -8.99 6.03 14.40
C TRP A 16 -8.81 6.98 15.57
N GLY A 17 -9.88 7.66 15.99
CA GLY A 17 -9.88 8.48 17.21
C GLY A 17 -9.55 7.65 18.46
N LYS A 18 -10.13 6.45 18.58
CA LYS A 18 -9.81 5.53 19.69
C LYS A 18 -8.36 5.03 19.63
N ILE A 19 -7.85 4.73 18.44
CA ILE A 19 -6.43 4.32 18.27
C ILE A 19 -5.49 5.45 18.71
N ALA A 20 -5.77 6.69 18.30
CA ALA A 20 -4.98 7.85 18.71
C ALA A 20 -4.94 8.02 20.23
N GLN A 21 -6.09 7.92 20.90
CA GLN A 21 -6.18 7.98 22.37
C GLN A 21 -5.37 6.88 23.06
N LEU A 22 -5.40 5.66 22.54
CA LEU A 22 -4.59 4.55 23.06
C LEU A 22 -3.10 4.82 22.86
N GLN A 23 -2.70 5.37 21.72
CA GLN A 23 -1.32 5.72 21.44
C GLN A 23 -0.80 6.81 22.40
N GLU A 24 -1.62 7.81 22.74
CA GLU A 24 -1.32 8.82 23.74
C GLU A 24 -1.14 8.22 25.15
N GLN A 25 -1.84 7.13 25.46
CA GLN A 25 -1.69 6.37 26.72
C GLN A 25 -0.48 5.44 26.72
N GLY A 26 0.36 5.46 25.69
CA GLY A 26 1.58 4.67 25.61
C GLY A 26 1.44 3.33 24.88
N VAL A 27 0.26 3.01 24.34
CA VAL A 27 0.09 1.80 23.51
C VAL A 27 0.88 1.95 22.22
N ILE A 28 1.62 0.91 21.84
CA ILE A 28 2.34 0.84 20.58
C ILE A 28 1.37 0.52 19.45
N VAL A 29 1.35 1.37 18.44
CA VAL A 29 0.52 1.19 17.25
C VAL A 29 1.35 0.55 16.13
N ILE A 30 0.93 -0.64 15.73
CA ILE A 30 1.57 -1.38 14.62
C ILE A 30 0.63 -1.38 13.42
N VAL A 31 1.12 -0.95 12.26
CA VAL A 31 0.37 -0.97 11.01
C VAL A 31 0.97 -1.99 10.05
N ASP A 32 0.17 -2.97 9.64
CA ASP A 32 0.49 -3.83 8.52
C ASP A 32 0.16 -3.08 7.21
N ASP A 33 1.20 -2.57 6.56
CA ASP A 33 1.11 -1.83 5.30
C ASP A 33 1.60 -2.66 4.10
N ILE A 34 1.72 -3.99 4.27
CA ILE A 34 2.24 -4.91 3.25
C ILE A 34 1.43 -4.84 1.95
N PHE A 35 0.11 -4.66 2.06
CA PHE A 35 -0.77 -4.59 0.90
C PHE A 35 -0.97 -3.16 0.39
N MET A 36 -1.14 -2.19 1.26
CA MET A 36 -1.49 -0.81 0.88
C MET A 36 -0.27 0.03 0.49
N GLY A 37 0.91 -0.30 1.01
CA GLY A 37 2.16 0.40 0.70
C GLY A 37 2.65 0.21 -0.73
N GLY A 38 3.74 0.88 -1.07
CA GLY A 38 4.37 0.84 -2.39
C GLY A 38 3.66 1.70 -3.43
N GLY A 39 3.10 2.84 -3.05
CA GLY A 39 2.59 3.85 -3.99
C GLY A 39 1.12 3.70 -4.39
N LYS A 40 0.48 2.54 -4.18
CA LYS A 40 -0.89 2.27 -4.64
C LYS A 40 -1.94 3.26 -4.11
N THR A 41 -1.71 3.86 -2.97
CA THR A 41 -2.61 4.81 -2.32
C THR A 41 -2.31 6.28 -2.62
N GLY A 42 -1.37 6.54 -3.53
CA GLY A 42 -0.89 7.89 -3.86
C GLY A 42 0.26 8.38 -2.97
N THR A 43 0.65 7.57 -1.99
CA THR A 43 1.83 7.79 -1.14
C THR A 43 2.65 6.51 -1.07
N PHE A 44 3.97 6.61 -0.90
CA PHE A 44 4.83 5.42 -0.83
C PHE A 44 4.43 4.50 0.33
N VAL A 45 4.12 5.06 1.48
CA VAL A 45 3.58 4.33 2.63
C VAL A 45 2.09 4.61 2.76
N GLY A 46 1.26 3.57 2.77
CA GLY A 46 -0.20 3.70 2.79
C GLY A 46 -0.73 4.35 4.07
N TRP A 47 -0.03 4.16 5.19
CA TRP A 47 -0.42 4.75 6.47
C TRP A 47 -0.38 6.29 6.50
N LYS A 48 0.32 6.97 5.57
CA LYS A 48 0.24 8.44 5.45
C LYS A 48 -1.17 8.98 5.17
N ASN A 49 -2.07 8.12 4.73
CA ASN A 49 -3.48 8.44 4.55
C ASN A 49 -4.31 8.21 5.83
N LEU A 50 -3.68 7.85 6.95
CA LEU A 50 -4.34 7.64 8.24
C LEU A 50 -4.15 8.86 9.15
N PRO A 51 -5.08 9.11 10.08
CA PRO A 51 -4.95 10.20 11.04
C PRO A 51 -3.96 9.91 12.19
N VAL A 52 -3.33 8.74 12.20
CA VAL A 52 -2.32 8.34 13.19
C VAL A 52 -1.01 7.97 12.50
N THR A 53 0.11 8.29 13.13
CA THR A 53 1.44 7.83 12.72
C THR A 53 1.76 6.55 13.48
N PRO A 54 2.00 5.41 12.82
CA PRO A 54 2.33 4.17 13.53
C PRO A 54 3.71 4.25 14.19
N ASP A 55 3.85 3.56 15.31
CA ASP A 55 5.15 3.37 15.99
C ASP A 55 5.99 2.30 15.27
N ILE A 56 5.32 1.29 14.69
CA ILE A 56 5.93 0.24 13.87
C ILE A 56 5.07 0.02 12.63
N PHE A 57 5.68 -0.21 11.48
CA PHE A 57 4.95 -0.65 10.30
C PHE A 57 5.73 -1.65 9.44
N THR A 58 4.99 -2.52 8.76
CA THR A 58 5.56 -3.51 7.87
C THR A 58 5.21 -3.20 6.42
N MET A 59 6.16 -3.44 5.51
CA MET A 59 5.95 -3.28 4.07
C MET A 59 6.43 -4.51 3.32
N GLY A 60 5.87 -4.74 2.14
CA GLY A 60 6.24 -5.84 1.28
C GLY A 60 5.67 -5.66 -0.13
N LYS A 61 5.56 -6.75 -0.86
CA LYS A 61 4.94 -6.81 -2.19
C LYS A 61 5.46 -5.74 -3.15
N ALA A 62 4.76 -4.61 -3.29
CA ALA A 62 5.07 -3.55 -4.26
C ALA A 62 6.35 -2.76 -3.97
N ILE A 63 6.98 -2.91 -2.81
CA ILE A 63 8.21 -2.16 -2.49
C ILE A 63 9.41 -2.51 -3.38
N THR A 64 9.31 -3.60 -4.15
CA THR A 64 10.32 -4.00 -5.14
C THR A 64 9.78 -3.87 -6.57
N GLY A 65 8.65 -3.19 -6.78
CA GLY A 65 7.96 -3.17 -8.07
C GLY A 65 7.45 -4.55 -8.52
N GLY A 66 7.41 -5.54 -7.63
CA GLY A 66 7.02 -6.92 -7.95
C GLY A 66 8.15 -7.80 -8.52
N TYR A 67 9.36 -7.28 -8.64
CA TYR A 67 10.48 -8.03 -9.24
C TYR A 67 11.12 -9.06 -8.31
N TYR A 68 11.02 -8.86 -6.99
CA TYR A 68 11.66 -9.76 -6.03
C TYR A 68 10.91 -9.80 -4.71
N PRO A 69 10.81 -10.97 -4.04
CA PRO A 69 10.21 -11.06 -2.71
C PRO A 69 11.09 -10.31 -1.69
N LEU A 70 10.49 -9.32 -1.05
CA LEU A 70 11.09 -8.57 0.05
C LEU A 70 9.99 -8.11 0.99
N SER A 71 10.27 -8.18 2.27
CA SER A 71 9.50 -7.49 3.31
C SER A 71 10.45 -6.74 4.23
N ILE A 72 9.98 -5.65 4.78
CA ILE A 72 10.70 -4.82 5.73
C ILE A 72 9.80 -4.45 6.89
N THR A 73 10.38 -4.30 8.06
CA THR A 73 9.74 -3.74 9.24
C THR A 73 10.51 -2.50 9.63
N LEU A 74 9.80 -1.41 9.86
CA LEU A 74 10.37 -0.14 10.31
C LEU A 74 9.74 0.25 11.63
N TYR A 75 10.49 0.88 12.49
CA TYR A 75 10.01 1.43 13.76
C TYR A 75 10.47 2.89 13.92
N GLY A 76 9.68 3.63 14.68
CA GLY A 76 9.90 5.04 14.95
C GLY A 76 10.66 5.30 16.25
N PRO A 77 10.94 6.58 16.55
CA PRO A 77 11.73 7.00 17.71
C PRO A 77 11.22 6.45 19.05
N LYS A 78 9.90 6.37 19.24
CA LYS A 78 9.30 5.85 20.46
C LYS A 78 9.74 4.41 20.81
N VAL A 79 10.00 3.60 19.79
CA VAL A 79 10.52 2.24 19.97
C VAL A 79 12.03 2.29 20.16
N ASP A 80 12.72 3.12 19.38
CA ASP A 80 14.18 3.27 19.46
C ASP A 80 14.65 3.75 20.85
N GLU A 81 13.92 4.69 21.45
CA GLU A 81 14.23 5.26 22.77
C GLU A 81 14.20 4.24 23.93
N VAL A 82 13.47 3.13 23.76
CA VAL A 82 13.35 2.08 24.80
C VAL A 82 14.25 0.89 24.54
N LEU A 83 14.90 0.82 23.39
CA LEU A 83 15.85 -0.24 23.08
C LEU A 83 17.18 0.05 23.80
N PRO A 84 17.84 -0.98 24.40
CA PRO A 84 19.17 -0.83 24.95
C PRO A 84 20.18 -0.38 23.88
N GLU A 85 21.20 0.40 24.26
CA GLU A 85 22.26 0.83 23.32
C GLU A 85 23.00 -0.33 22.65
N ASP A 86 23.10 -1.47 23.35
CA ASP A 86 23.70 -2.71 22.86
C ASP A 86 22.68 -3.68 22.27
N PHE A 87 21.45 -3.21 21.98
CA PHE A 87 20.39 -4.04 21.42
C PHE A 87 20.82 -4.70 20.11
N ASN A 88 20.70 -6.01 20.06
CA ASN A 88 20.98 -6.79 18.87
C ASN A 88 19.75 -7.63 18.49
N TRP A 89 19.38 -7.58 17.21
CA TRP A 89 18.31 -8.43 16.69
C TRP A 89 18.78 -9.87 16.59
N GLU A 90 18.35 -10.70 17.52
CA GLU A 90 18.64 -12.14 17.51
C GLU A 90 17.70 -12.94 16.59
N HIS A 91 16.86 -12.24 15.84
CA HIS A 91 15.94 -12.85 14.88
C HIS A 91 16.50 -12.82 13.46
N GLY A 92 16.49 -13.97 12.80
CA GLY A 92 16.97 -14.08 11.42
C GLY A 92 16.52 -15.38 10.77
N PHE A 93 16.69 -15.43 9.46
CA PHE A 93 16.51 -16.63 8.64
C PHE A 93 17.48 -16.60 7.45
N THR A 94 17.64 -17.72 6.77
CA THR A 94 18.65 -17.91 5.72
C THR A 94 18.64 -16.82 4.64
N TYR A 95 17.47 -16.30 4.28
CA TYR A 95 17.32 -15.29 3.23
C TYR A 95 17.17 -13.85 3.76
N ASN A 96 17.51 -13.60 5.03
CA ASN A 96 17.65 -12.24 5.52
C ASN A 96 18.72 -11.50 4.71
N TYR A 97 18.51 -10.19 4.55
CA TYR A 97 19.42 -9.31 3.82
C TYR A 97 19.68 -9.74 2.38
N SER A 98 18.66 -10.31 1.72
CA SER A 98 18.77 -10.70 0.30
C SER A 98 19.15 -9.49 -0.56
N LEU A 99 20.39 -9.47 -1.06
CA LEU A 99 20.92 -8.36 -1.87
C LEU A 99 20.06 -8.07 -3.12
N PRO A 100 19.57 -9.07 -3.88
CA PRO A 100 18.68 -8.79 -5.01
C PRO A 100 17.41 -8.06 -4.62
N GLY A 101 16.78 -8.44 -3.50
CA GLY A 101 15.59 -7.76 -2.99
C GLY A 101 15.86 -6.32 -2.57
N ILE A 102 16.98 -6.09 -1.87
CA ILE A 102 17.41 -4.75 -1.44
C ILE A 102 17.69 -3.85 -2.65
N LEU A 103 18.39 -4.35 -3.66
CA LEU A 103 18.68 -3.60 -4.88
C LEU A 103 17.43 -3.30 -5.71
N ALA A 104 16.49 -4.25 -5.79
CA ALA A 104 15.20 -4.01 -6.45
C ALA A 104 14.38 -2.94 -5.71
N CYS A 105 14.33 -3.00 -4.38
CA CYS A 105 13.69 -1.97 -3.57
C CYS A 105 14.34 -0.60 -3.76
N LYS A 106 15.67 -0.54 -3.68
CA LYS A 106 16.41 0.71 -3.92
C LYS A 106 16.07 1.30 -5.28
N ARG A 107 16.14 0.49 -6.35
CA ARG A 107 15.82 0.96 -7.70
C ARG A 107 14.36 1.45 -7.80
N TYR A 108 13.44 0.77 -7.14
CA TYR A 108 12.04 1.20 -7.10
C TYR A 108 11.88 2.56 -6.41
N LEU A 109 12.59 2.79 -5.31
CA LEU A 109 12.61 4.09 -4.62
C LEU A 109 13.22 5.20 -5.50
N ASP A 110 14.33 4.91 -6.21
CA ASP A 110 14.94 5.84 -7.15
C ASP A 110 13.94 6.25 -8.26
N ILE A 111 13.20 5.29 -8.83
CA ILE A 111 12.14 5.57 -9.83
C ILE A 111 11.04 6.46 -9.24
N LEU A 112 10.57 6.17 -8.03
CA LEU A 112 9.54 6.99 -7.39
C LEU A 112 10.00 8.41 -7.14
N GLN A 113 11.28 8.62 -6.85
CA GLN A 113 11.86 9.93 -6.61
C GLN A 113 12.12 10.69 -7.93
N ASP A 114 12.73 10.04 -8.92
CA ASP A 114 13.21 10.67 -10.15
C ASP A 114 12.10 10.88 -11.17
N GLU A 115 11.26 9.86 -11.38
CA GLU A 115 10.19 9.87 -12.38
C GLU A 115 8.85 10.35 -11.79
N ARG A 116 8.73 10.41 -10.47
CA ARG A 116 7.58 10.92 -9.71
C ARG A 116 6.21 10.38 -10.19
N PRO A 117 6.06 9.07 -10.43
CA PRO A 117 4.82 8.52 -10.97
C PRO A 117 3.61 8.75 -10.05
N LEU A 118 3.83 9.04 -8.76
CA LEU A 118 2.76 9.35 -7.81
C LEU A 118 2.08 10.71 -8.09
N ASP A 119 2.74 11.62 -8.81
CA ASP A 119 2.14 12.90 -9.21
C ASP A 119 0.96 12.70 -10.17
N GLU A 120 0.97 11.64 -10.96
CA GLU A 120 -0.10 11.27 -11.89
C GLU A 120 -1.15 10.32 -11.27
N HIS A 121 -0.96 9.89 -10.04
CA HIS A 121 -1.80 8.90 -9.35
C HIS A 121 -3.30 9.21 -9.46
N ARG A 122 -3.71 10.45 -9.20
CA ARG A 122 -5.12 10.86 -9.27
C ARG A 122 -5.71 10.68 -10.68
N LYS A 123 -4.94 11.00 -11.73
CA LYS A 123 -5.37 10.85 -13.12
C LYS A 123 -5.55 9.38 -13.47
N ILE A 124 -4.63 8.53 -13.03
CA ILE A 124 -4.69 7.08 -13.22
C ILE A 124 -5.95 6.51 -12.54
N VAL A 125 -6.21 6.86 -11.30
CA VAL A 125 -7.40 6.43 -10.55
C VAL A 125 -8.68 6.88 -11.24
N THR A 126 -8.79 8.16 -11.62
CA THR A 126 -9.96 8.70 -12.29
C THR A 126 -10.22 7.99 -13.61
N ARG A 127 -9.18 7.74 -14.39
CA ARG A 127 -9.30 7.06 -15.69
C ARG A 127 -9.74 5.60 -15.52
N ALA A 128 -9.15 4.88 -14.59
CA ALA A 128 -9.54 3.50 -14.28
C ALA A 128 -11.02 3.43 -13.86
N ARG A 129 -11.44 4.31 -12.96
CA ARG A 129 -12.84 4.42 -12.53
C ARG A 129 -13.79 4.62 -13.72
N THR A 130 -13.50 5.55 -14.62
CA THR A 130 -14.30 5.80 -15.81
C THR A 130 -14.43 4.54 -16.65
N ILE A 131 -13.33 3.84 -16.91
CA ILE A 131 -13.29 2.61 -17.71
C ILE A 131 -14.16 1.51 -17.09
N PHE A 132 -14.08 1.31 -15.77
CA PHE A 132 -14.88 0.30 -15.10
C PHE A 132 -16.38 0.61 -15.13
N VAL A 133 -16.75 1.88 -14.89
CA VAL A 133 -18.14 2.31 -14.96
C VAL A 133 -18.71 2.18 -16.38
N GLU A 134 -17.95 2.59 -17.41
CA GLU A 134 -18.35 2.43 -18.82
C GLU A 134 -18.51 0.94 -19.20
N ALA A 135 -17.75 0.04 -18.60
CA ALA A 135 -17.87 -1.41 -18.79
C ALA A 135 -19.00 -2.06 -17.95
N GLY A 136 -19.80 -1.25 -17.25
CA GLY A 136 -20.95 -1.72 -16.47
C GLY A 136 -20.63 -2.28 -15.10
N TYR A 137 -19.42 -2.03 -14.59
CA TYR A 137 -19.07 -2.41 -13.21
C TYR A 137 -19.58 -1.39 -12.20
N LYS A 138 -20.08 -1.90 -11.08
CA LYS A 138 -20.33 -1.14 -9.86
C LYS A 138 -19.05 -1.17 -9.01
N ILE A 139 -18.56 -0.02 -8.59
CA ILE A 139 -17.43 0.09 -7.67
C ILE A 139 -17.97 -0.08 -6.24
N LYS A 140 -17.67 -1.20 -5.60
CA LYS A 140 -18.05 -1.50 -4.22
C LYS A 140 -17.08 -0.90 -3.23
N GLY A 141 -15.80 -0.85 -3.58
CA GLY A 141 -14.74 -0.25 -2.79
C GLY A 141 -13.61 0.26 -3.69
N GLU A 142 -12.98 1.34 -3.24
CA GLU A 142 -11.85 1.95 -3.91
C GLU A 142 -10.88 2.51 -2.87
N PHE A 143 -9.59 2.22 -3.05
CA PHE A 143 -8.53 2.82 -2.25
C PHE A 143 -7.29 3.06 -3.11
N GLY A 144 -7.16 4.29 -3.63
CA GLY A 144 -6.14 4.63 -4.60
C GLY A 144 -6.32 3.83 -5.90
N THR A 145 -5.28 3.12 -6.33
CA THR A 145 -5.33 2.30 -7.56
C THR A 145 -5.93 0.90 -7.36
N ILE A 146 -6.51 0.64 -6.19
CA ILE A 146 -7.10 -0.65 -5.84
C ILE A 146 -8.61 -0.54 -5.93
N PHE A 147 -9.25 -1.45 -6.66
CA PHE A 147 -10.69 -1.44 -6.90
C PHE A 147 -11.32 -2.80 -6.56
N ASP A 148 -12.43 -2.77 -5.84
CA ASP A 148 -13.35 -3.88 -5.65
C ASP A 148 -14.60 -3.63 -6.50
N LEU A 149 -14.82 -4.49 -7.49
CA LEU A 149 -15.79 -4.30 -8.57
C LEU A 149 -16.82 -5.42 -8.59
N GLU A 150 -18.06 -5.09 -8.94
CA GLU A 150 -19.17 -6.01 -9.10
C GLU A 150 -19.88 -5.77 -10.44
N ARG A 151 -20.18 -6.86 -11.18
CA ARG A 151 -21.02 -6.83 -12.38
C ARG A 151 -21.88 -8.09 -12.42
N GLY A 152 -23.18 -7.95 -12.18
CA GLY A 152 -24.08 -9.10 -11.97
C GLY A 152 -23.65 -9.90 -10.76
N ASP A 153 -23.42 -11.21 -10.92
CA ASP A 153 -22.96 -12.11 -9.87
C ASP A 153 -21.42 -12.20 -9.77
N GLU A 154 -20.70 -11.48 -10.65
CA GLU A 154 -19.25 -11.47 -10.64
C GLU A 154 -18.70 -10.38 -9.70
N SER A 155 -17.78 -10.77 -8.83
CA SER A 155 -16.94 -9.85 -8.06
C SER A 155 -15.50 -9.97 -8.54
N LYS A 156 -14.88 -8.82 -8.84
CA LYS A 156 -13.50 -8.75 -9.34
C LYS A 156 -12.69 -7.73 -8.57
N PHE A 157 -11.44 -8.09 -8.34
CA PHE A 157 -10.49 -7.23 -7.67
C PHE A 157 -9.38 -6.80 -8.64
N PHE A 158 -9.20 -5.50 -8.78
CA PHE A 158 -8.19 -4.94 -9.68
C PHE A 158 -7.20 -4.05 -8.93
N ILE A 159 -5.93 -4.16 -9.33
CA ILE A 159 -4.89 -3.22 -8.92
C ILE A 159 -4.32 -2.62 -10.20
N ILE A 160 -4.46 -1.31 -10.35
CA ILE A 160 -3.92 -0.59 -11.50
C ILE A 160 -2.47 -0.19 -11.20
N PRO A 161 -1.51 -0.44 -12.09
CA PRO A 161 -0.15 0.02 -11.93
C PRO A 161 -0.06 1.55 -11.78
N ILE A 162 0.81 2.03 -10.91
CA ILE A 162 1.05 3.48 -10.74
C ILE A 162 1.75 4.11 -11.95
N SER A 163 2.25 3.29 -12.86
CA SER A 163 2.85 3.68 -14.14
C SER A 163 1.92 3.41 -15.34
N ALA A 164 0.61 3.17 -15.09
CA ALA A 164 -0.35 2.87 -16.16
C ALA A 164 -0.43 4.02 -17.17
N ASP A 165 -0.14 3.71 -18.41
CA ASP A 165 -0.14 4.63 -19.56
C ASP A 165 -1.33 4.40 -20.50
N ASN A 166 -1.28 5.02 -21.67
CA ASN A 166 -2.33 4.89 -22.67
C ASN A 166 -2.47 3.47 -23.22
N GLU A 167 -1.37 2.76 -23.40
CA GLU A 167 -1.33 1.39 -23.89
C GLU A 167 -1.97 0.44 -22.87
N TYR A 168 -1.57 0.55 -21.59
CA TYR A 168 -2.18 -0.21 -20.51
C TYR A 168 -3.71 -0.04 -20.47
N PHE A 169 -4.20 1.19 -20.52
CA PHE A 169 -5.64 1.46 -20.46
C PHE A 169 -6.39 1.00 -21.72
N SER A 170 -5.73 0.94 -22.86
CA SER A 170 -6.31 0.34 -24.08
C SER A 170 -6.53 -1.16 -23.91
N VAL A 171 -5.49 -1.86 -23.43
CA VAL A 171 -5.56 -3.30 -23.13
C VAL A 171 -6.61 -3.60 -22.06
N LEU A 172 -6.64 -2.81 -20.97
CA LEU A 172 -7.62 -2.97 -19.92
C LEU A 172 -9.05 -2.88 -20.44
N LYS A 173 -9.36 -1.89 -21.29
CA LYS A 173 -10.69 -1.74 -21.91
C LYS A 173 -11.13 -2.96 -22.71
N ASP A 174 -10.20 -3.63 -23.38
CA ASP A 174 -10.51 -4.82 -24.19
C ASP A 174 -10.71 -6.06 -23.31
N GLN A 175 -10.02 -6.14 -22.18
CA GLN A 175 -10.11 -7.28 -21.25
C GLN A 175 -11.36 -7.28 -20.37
N ILE A 176 -12.00 -6.12 -20.17
CA ILE A 176 -13.13 -5.97 -19.24
C ILE A 176 -14.50 -5.87 -19.94
N LYS A 177 -14.53 -5.90 -21.29
CA LYS A 177 -15.77 -5.97 -22.08
C LYS A 177 -16.46 -7.31 -21.87
#